data_19b99d79849601ee31efd761e109f6c9
#
_entry.id   19b99d79849601ee31efd761e109f6c9
#
_cell.length_a   1.000
_cell.length_b   1.000
_cell.length_c   1.000
_cell.angle_alpha   90.00
_cell.angle_beta   90.00
_cell.angle_gamma   90.00
#
_symmetry.space_group_name_H-M   'P 1'
#
loop_
_entity.id
_entity.type
_entity.pdbx_description
1 polymer ?
#
loop_
_entity_poly.entity_id
_entity_poly.type
_entity_poly.pdbx_seq_one_letter_code
_entity_poly.pdbx_strand_id
1 'polypeptide(L)'
;LSGGEMQRVAIARALIHEPALVLCDEPTGNLDPSRALGVLGLLFEGIRMAGAIGILVTHSRLAAAYADRILRLTPLGLIEEPGGS
;
A
#
# COMPACT_ATOMS: atom_id res chain seq x y z
N LEU A 1 9.07 13.40 -14.82
CA LEU A 1 8.47 12.10 -14.59
C LEU A 1 6.98 12.23 -14.33
N SER A 2 6.20 11.26 -14.77
CA SER A 2 4.78 11.20 -14.43
C SER A 2 4.61 10.85 -12.94
N GLY A 3 3.41 11.09 -12.38
CA GLY A 3 3.13 10.75 -11.01
C GLY A 3 3.34 9.26 -10.71
N GLY A 4 2.95 8.38 -11.65
CA GLY A 4 3.14 6.95 -11.49
C GLY A 4 4.60 6.53 -11.50
N GLU A 5 5.41 7.16 -12.35
CA GLU A 5 6.83 6.87 -12.41
C GLU A 5 7.54 7.33 -11.13
N MET A 6 7.16 8.49 -10.60
CA MET A 6 7.72 8.97 -9.34
C MET A 6 7.38 8.04 -8.19
N GLN A 7 6.15 7.52 -8.16
CA GLN A 7 5.73 6.55 -7.14
C GLN A 7 6.55 5.27 -7.23
N ARG A 8 6.77 4.76 -8.44
CA ARG A 8 7.58 3.55 -8.64
C ARG A 8 9.01 3.73 -8.16
N VAL A 9 9.61 4.91 -8.43
CA VAL A 9 10.95 5.22 -7.95
C VAL A 9 10.98 5.27 -6.42
N ALA A 10 9.97 5.90 -5.81
CA ALA A 10 9.88 5.98 -4.35
C ALA A 10 9.75 4.58 -3.72
N ILE A 11 8.95 3.71 -4.32
CA ILE A 11 8.80 2.32 -3.85
C ILE A 11 10.12 1.57 -3.96
N ALA A 12 10.80 1.68 -5.09
CA ALA A 12 12.08 1.02 -5.28
C ALA A 12 13.11 1.47 -4.25
N ARG A 13 13.17 2.77 -3.97
CA ARG A 13 14.07 3.32 -2.95
C ARG A 13 13.75 2.78 -1.57
N ALA A 14 12.46 2.73 -1.22
CA ALA A 14 12.04 2.23 0.08
C ALA A 14 12.43 0.77 0.29
N LEU A 15 12.39 -0.03 -0.78
CA LEU A 15 12.63 -1.47 -0.69
C LEU A 15 14.10 -1.87 -0.87
N ILE A 16 14.94 -0.98 -1.41
CA ILE A 16 16.34 -1.32 -1.71
C ILE A 16 17.15 -1.62 -0.45
N HIS A 17 16.76 -1.09 0.68
CA HIS A 17 17.42 -1.32 1.96
C HIS A 17 16.88 -2.54 2.71
N GLU A 18 16.02 -3.31 2.09
CA GLU A 18 15.41 -4.52 2.65
C GLU A 18 14.80 -4.29 4.05
N PRO A 19 13.87 -3.31 4.19
CA PRO A 19 13.30 -3.00 5.49
C PRO A 19 12.43 -4.14 6.00
N ALA A 20 12.36 -4.31 7.33
CA ALA A 20 11.44 -5.26 7.94
C ALA A 20 9.99 -4.74 7.93
N LEU A 21 9.81 -3.43 7.91
CA LEU A 21 8.51 -2.78 7.94
C LEU A 21 8.47 -1.64 6.92
N VAL A 22 7.40 -1.61 6.14
CA VAL A 22 7.15 -0.54 5.17
C VAL A 22 5.83 0.14 5.54
N LEU A 23 5.87 1.44 5.79
CA LEU A 23 4.69 2.24 6.08
C LEU A 23 4.37 3.10 4.87
N CYS A 24 3.16 2.96 4.34
CA CYS A 24 2.70 3.71 3.18
C CYS A 24 1.44 4.48 3.55
N ASP A 25 1.49 5.81 3.37
CA ASP A 25 0.37 6.69 3.66
C ASP A 25 -0.18 7.23 2.35
N GLU A 26 -1.37 6.75 1.97
CA GLU A 26 -2.05 7.14 0.74
C GLU A 26 -1.12 7.14 -0.48
N PRO A 27 -0.44 6.02 -0.79
CA PRO A 27 0.60 6.02 -1.83
C PRO A 27 0.08 6.30 -3.24
N THR A 28 -1.23 6.22 -3.45
CA THR A 28 -1.85 6.40 -4.76
C THR A 28 -2.84 7.55 -4.80
N GLY A 29 -2.81 8.45 -3.83
CA GLY A 29 -3.80 9.51 -3.69
C GLY A 29 -3.91 10.46 -4.87
N ASN A 30 -2.83 10.64 -5.64
CA ASN A 30 -2.79 11.55 -6.78
C ASN A 30 -2.90 10.85 -8.13
N LEU A 31 -3.14 9.55 -8.16
CA LEU A 31 -3.18 8.78 -9.39
C LEU A 31 -4.62 8.44 -9.78
N ASP A 32 -4.85 8.31 -11.09
CA ASP A 32 -6.12 7.76 -11.56
C ASP A 32 -6.23 6.27 -11.19
N PRO A 33 -7.45 5.69 -11.22
CA PRO A 33 -7.65 4.32 -10.75
C PRO A 33 -6.78 3.27 -11.44
N SER A 34 -6.56 3.38 -12.75
CA SER A 34 -5.78 2.36 -13.47
C SER A 34 -4.31 2.42 -13.09
N ARG A 35 -3.75 3.62 -12.96
CA ARG A 35 -2.37 3.79 -12.52
C ARG A 35 -2.20 3.41 -11.06
N ALA A 36 -3.19 3.73 -10.24
CA ALA A 36 -3.19 3.38 -8.83
C ALA A 36 -3.09 1.86 -8.62
N LEU A 37 -3.87 1.09 -9.38
CA LEU A 37 -3.82 -0.36 -9.29
C LEU A 37 -2.45 -0.92 -9.67
N GLY A 38 -1.83 -0.36 -10.71
CA GLY A 38 -0.49 -0.78 -11.12
C GLY A 38 0.56 -0.52 -10.05
N VAL A 39 0.50 0.66 -9.42
CA VAL A 39 1.43 1.03 -8.35
C VAL A 39 1.22 0.16 -7.11
N LEU A 40 -0.04 -0.09 -6.74
CA LEU A 40 -0.35 -0.95 -5.60
C LEU A 40 0.15 -2.37 -5.81
N GLY A 41 -0.05 -2.93 -7.01
CA GLY A 41 0.46 -4.26 -7.33
C GLY A 41 1.98 -4.34 -7.18
N LEU A 42 2.67 -3.33 -7.70
CA LEU A 42 4.13 -3.26 -7.59
C LEU A 42 4.58 -3.14 -6.14
N LEU A 43 3.90 -2.31 -5.35
CA LEU A 43 4.22 -2.09 -3.95
C LEU A 43 4.05 -3.38 -3.14
N PHE A 44 2.90 -4.04 -3.25
CA PHE A 44 2.63 -5.25 -2.48
C PHE A 44 3.50 -6.42 -2.90
N GLU A 45 3.77 -6.54 -4.19
CA GLU A 45 4.70 -7.57 -4.68
C GLU A 45 6.10 -7.35 -4.12
N GLY A 46 6.58 -6.11 -4.15
CA GLY A 46 7.90 -5.77 -3.61
C GLY A 46 7.99 -6.06 -2.11
N ILE A 47 6.95 -5.75 -1.34
CA ILE A 47 6.90 -6.03 0.08
C ILE A 47 6.98 -7.53 0.34
N ARG A 48 6.22 -8.34 -0.42
CA ARG A 48 6.26 -9.80 -0.29
C ARG A 48 7.63 -10.36 -0.62
N MET A 49 8.23 -9.90 -1.70
CA MET A 49 9.55 -10.38 -2.13
C MET A 49 10.64 -10.01 -1.13
N ALA A 50 10.50 -8.87 -0.47
CA ALA A 50 11.43 -8.43 0.56
C ALA A 50 11.22 -9.14 1.90
N GLY A 51 10.13 -9.89 2.05
CA GLY A 51 9.79 -10.51 3.32
C GLY A 51 9.42 -9.51 4.41
N ALA A 52 8.98 -8.32 4.00
CA ALA A 52 8.65 -7.23 4.91
C ALA A 52 7.18 -7.28 5.32
N ILE A 53 6.85 -6.53 6.38
CA ILE A 53 5.47 -6.25 6.77
C ILE A 53 5.11 -4.89 6.21
N GLY A 54 4.02 -4.82 5.47
CA GLY A 54 3.53 -3.56 4.92
C GLY A 54 2.31 -3.05 5.68
N ILE A 55 2.32 -1.78 6.04
CA ILE A 55 1.16 -1.09 6.61
C ILE A 55 0.74 -0.01 5.64
N LEU A 56 -0.49 -0.09 5.17
CA LEU A 56 -1.04 0.86 4.22
C LEU A 56 -2.15 1.65 4.88
N VAL A 57 -2.01 2.96 4.89
CA VAL A 57 -3.06 3.88 5.34
C VAL A 57 -3.75 4.44 4.10
N THR A 58 -5.05 4.21 3.98
CA THR A 58 -5.78 4.63 2.80
C THR A 58 -7.27 4.83 3.08
N HIS A 59 -7.90 5.73 2.32
CA HIS A 59 -9.35 5.87 2.26
C HIS A 59 -9.96 5.07 1.10
N SER A 60 -9.14 4.44 0.28
CA SER A 60 -9.58 3.73 -0.92
C SER A 60 -9.89 2.27 -0.59
N ARG A 61 -11.11 1.83 -0.91
CA ARG A 61 -11.49 0.43 -0.77
C ARG A 61 -10.73 -0.47 -1.74
N LEU A 62 -10.44 0.05 -2.94
CA LEU A 62 -9.65 -0.70 -3.92
C LEU A 62 -8.24 -0.95 -3.41
N ALA A 63 -7.62 0.06 -2.80
CA ALA A 63 -6.29 -0.09 -2.21
C ALA A 63 -6.32 -1.07 -1.03
N ALA A 64 -7.31 -0.95 -0.15
CA ALA A 64 -7.44 -1.82 1.01
C ALA A 64 -7.61 -3.28 0.63
N ALA A 65 -8.24 -3.56 -0.51
CA ALA A 65 -8.47 -4.93 -0.96
C ALA A 65 -7.17 -5.70 -1.28
N TYR A 66 -6.07 -5.00 -1.48
CA TYR A 66 -4.76 -5.66 -1.67
C TYR A 66 -4.18 -6.21 -0.37
N ALA A 67 -4.66 -5.76 0.78
CA ALA A 67 -4.10 -6.15 2.07
C ALA A 67 -4.59 -7.53 2.51
N ASP A 68 -3.78 -8.22 3.28
CA ASP A 68 -4.17 -9.49 3.90
C ASP A 68 -5.13 -9.27 5.06
N ARG A 69 -4.97 -8.15 5.77
CA ARG A 69 -5.84 -7.75 6.86
C ARG A 69 -6.22 -6.29 6.73
N ILE A 70 -7.47 -5.97 7.04
CA ILE A 70 -7.97 -4.61 7.02
C ILE A 70 -8.40 -4.22 8.42
N LEU A 71 -7.89 -3.08 8.89
CA LEU A 71 -8.28 -2.48 10.15
C LEU A 71 -8.92 -1.14 9.85
N ARG A 72 -10.13 -0.93 10.35
CA ARG A 72 -10.82 0.35 10.19
C ARG A 72 -10.69 1.18 11.47
N LEU A 73 -10.25 2.42 11.32
CA LEU A 73 -10.19 3.35 12.43
C LEU A 73 -11.58 3.92 12.68
N THR A 74 -12.06 3.76 13.91
CA THR A 74 -13.36 4.26 14.33
C THR A 74 -13.19 5.10 15.59
N PRO A 75 -14.22 5.86 16.02
CA PRO A 75 -14.15 6.58 17.30
C PRO A 75 -13.91 5.65 18.50
N LEU A 76 -14.20 4.38 18.38
CA LEU A 76 -14.00 3.40 19.44
C LEU A 76 -12.65 2.68 19.34
N GLY A 77 -11.85 2.99 18.33
CA GLY A 77 -10.54 2.38 18.10
C GLY A 77 -10.46 1.63 16.78
N LEU A 78 -9.47 0.77 16.66
CA LEU A 78 -9.28 -0.03 15.46
C LEU A 78 -10.13 -1.30 15.52
N ILE A 79 -10.85 -1.56 14.44
CA ILE A 79 -11.72 -2.73 14.30
C ILE A 79 -11.29 -3.51 13.07
N GLU A 80 -10.99 -4.79 13.24
CA GLU A 80 -10.64 -5.64 12.11
C GLU A 80 -11.87 -5.96 11.27
N GLU A 81 -11.80 -5.68 9.96
CA GLU A 81 -12.87 -6.02 9.04
C GLU A 81 -12.69 -7.44 8.53
N PRO A 82 -13.77 -8.23 8.45
CA PRO A 82 -13.69 -9.57 7.88
C PRO A 82 -13.47 -9.49 6.37
N GLY A 83 -12.72 -10.45 5.84
CA GLY A 83 -12.67 -10.67 4.41
C GLY A 83 -11.96 -9.61 3.60
N GLY A 84 -10.78 -9.23 3.97
CA GLY A 84 -9.94 -8.36 3.16
C GLY A 84 -9.45 -9.00 1.87
N SER A 85 -9.78 -10.21 1.65
CA SER A 85 -9.39 -10.93 0.44
C SER A 85 -10.48 -10.91 -0.59
#